data_70a916c211f348296a05d999958a7c9d
#
_entry.id   70a916c211f348296a05d999958a7c9d
#
_cell.length_a   1.000
_cell.length_b   1.000
_cell.length_c   1.000
_cell.angle_alpha   90.00
_cell.angle_beta   90.00
_cell.angle_gamma   90.00
#
_symmetry.space_group_name_H-M   'P 1'
#
loop_
_entity.id
_entity.type
_entity.pdbx_description
1 polymer ?
#
loop_
_entity_poly.entity_id
_entity_poly.type
_entity_poly.pdbx_seq_one_letter_code
_entity_poly.pdbx_strand_id
1 'polypeptide(L)'
;MTRGGRIKERETAERRCIVTGEVQPKAGLVRFVVGPDNTVVPDILERLPGRGMYVSATRAAIDAAGRKEFARAAKAQVTVPADLADEVERMLVRRVIDLIALARKAGLAICGFEKVKAQLDKAQFDSRAVRVLLQADDGSERGKAKLWTPTGARYFSCLSSEELGFAFGRQSVIHGALSAGALSDHVVEEASKLRGMREDDGSQGTAGKDIEAR
;
A
#
# COMPACT_ATOMS: atom_id res chain seq x y z
N MET A 1 -26.69 -28.33 19.32
CA MET A 1 -25.61 -27.57 20.01
C MET A 1 -24.61 -27.13 18.97
N THR A 2 -24.73 -25.90 18.45
CA THR A 2 -23.94 -25.37 17.35
C THR A 2 -22.73 -24.65 17.95
N ARG A 3 -21.52 -25.16 17.73
CA ARG A 3 -20.27 -24.53 18.13
C ARG A 3 -20.07 -23.26 17.28
N GLY A 4 -20.28 -22.08 17.89
CA GLY A 4 -19.88 -20.81 17.32
C GLY A 4 -18.36 -20.75 17.15
N GLY A 5 -17.91 -20.82 15.92
CA GLY A 5 -16.51 -20.55 15.58
C GLY A 5 -16.19 -19.09 15.87
N ARG A 6 -15.42 -18.80 16.92
CA ARG A 6 -14.77 -17.51 17.12
C ARG A 6 -13.91 -17.24 15.89
N ILE A 7 -14.22 -16.17 15.17
CA ILE A 7 -13.32 -15.60 14.17
C ILE A 7 -12.08 -15.16 14.97
N LYS A 8 -10.99 -15.91 14.85
CA LYS A 8 -9.69 -15.56 15.43
C LYS A 8 -9.24 -14.31 14.67
N GLU A 9 -9.34 -13.14 15.31
CA GLU A 9 -8.64 -11.95 14.82
C GLU A 9 -7.19 -12.39 14.60
N ARG A 10 -6.72 -12.29 13.36
CA ARG A 10 -5.30 -12.49 13.07
C ARG A 10 -4.57 -11.40 13.82
N GLU A 11 -3.94 -11.75 14.94
CA GLU A 11 -2.93 -10.88 15.57
C GLU A 11 -1.95 -10.53 14.47
N THR A 12 -1.98 -9.27 14.03
CA THR A 12 -1.03 -8.76 13.04
C THR A 12 0.32 -8.77 13.71
N ALA A 13 1.23 -9.60 13.18
CA ALA A 13 2.58 -9.72 13.73
C ALA A 13 3.24 -8.33 13.77
N GLU A 14 3.61 -7.89 14.97
CA GLU A 14 4.30 -6.62 15.19
C GLU A 14 5.80 -6.77 14.98
N ARG A 15 6.45 -5.71 14.53
CA ARG A 15 7.90 -5.61 14.37
C ARG A 15 8.38 -4.24 14.84
N ARG A 16 9.64 -4.19 15.25
CA ARG A 16 10.29 -2.94 15.65
C ARG A 16 11.00 -2.30 14.46
N CYS A 17 10.73 -1.02 14.21
CA CYS A 17 11.51 -0.22 13.27
C CYS A 17 12.95 -0.02 13.83
N ILE A 18 13.96 -0.31 13.00
CA ILE A 18 15.38 -0.18 13.42
C ILE A 18 15.85 1.28 13.55
N VAL A 19 15.09 2.21 12.95
CA VAL A 19 15.37 3.66 12.95
C VAL A 19 14.67 4.34 14.13
N THR A 20 13.33 4.27 14.17
CA THR A 20 12.51 4.98 15.18
C THR A 20 12.46 4.21 16.52
N GLY A 21 12.73 2.91 16.51
CA GLY A 21 12.56 2.06 17.68
C GLY A 21 11.12 1.69 18.02
N GLU A 22 10.13 2.23 17.29
CA GLU A 22 8.71 1.97 17.49
C GLU A 22 8.34 0.54 17.11
N VAL A 23 7.42 -0.03 17.87
CA VAL A 23 6.78 -1.32 17.57
C VAL A 23 5.46 -1.04 16.91
N GLN A 24 5.26 -1.59 15.71
CA GLN A 24 4.06 -1.37 14.93
C GLN A 24 3.69 -2.62 14.11
N PRO A 25 2.46 -2.68 13.60
CA PRO A 25 2.04 -3.75 12.71
C PRO A 25 2.95 -3.86 11.48
N LYS A 26 3.27 -5.08 11.09
CA LYS A 26 4.15 -5.40 9.98
C LYS A 26 3.71 -4.76 8.65
N ALA A 27 2.40 -4.56 8.46
CA ALA A 27 1.83 -3.89 7.28
C ALA A 27 2.32 -2.44 7.08
N GLY A 28 2.79 -1.76 8.14
CA GLY A 28 3.38 -0.42 8.09
C GLY A 28 4.89 -0.39 7.89
N LEU A 29 5.52 -1.54 7.67
CA LEU A 29 6.98 -1.68 7.62
C LEU A 29 7.45 -2.30 6.30
N VAL A 30 8.64 -1.90 5.86
CA VAL A 30 9.40 -2.58 4.80
C VAL A 30 10.42 -3.49 5.44
N ARG A 31 10.48 -4.74 4.97
CA ARG A 31 11.51 -5.70 5.37
C ARG A 31 12.75 -5.53 4.51
N PHE A 32 13.92 -5.63 5.15
CA PHE A 32 15.23 -5.68 4.50
C PHE A 32 16.00 -6.91 4.98
N VAL A 33 16.88 -7.40 4.13
CA VAL A 33 17.82 -8.47 4.46
C VAL A 33 19.24 -8.08 4.00
N VAL A 34 20.24 -8.83 4.45
CA VAL A 34 21.62 -8.69 3.95
C VAL A 34 21.82 -9.72 2.85
N GLY A 35 22.19 -9.28 1.67
CA GLY A 35 22.57 -10.13 0.53
C GLY A 35 23.95 -10.79 0.74
N PRO A 36 24.35 -11.71 -0.17
CA PRO A 36 25.60 -12.46 -0.07
C PRO A 36 26.87 -11.59 -0.17
N ASP A 37 26.77 -10.42 -0.77
CA ASP A 37 27.81 -9.39 -0.93
C ASP A 37 27.80 -8.35 0.21
N ASN A 38 27.11 -8.63 1.31
CA ASN A 38 26.86 -7.73 2.43
C ASN A 38 26.07 -6.45 2.06
N THR A 39 25.40 -6.39 0.94
CA THR A 39 24.54 -5.27 0.56
C THR A 39 23.15 -5.44 1.18
N VAL A 40 22.60 -4.34 1.70
CA VAL A 40 21.21 -4.30 2.19
C VAL A 40 20.26 -4.33 0.99
N VAL A 41 19.31 -5.28 1.01
CA VAL A 41 18.35 -5.52 -0.07
C VAL A 41 16.93 -5.40 0.47
N PRO A 42 16.03 -4.64 -0.19
CA PRO A 42 14.61 -4.62 0.13
C PRO A 42 13.95 -5.98 -0.16
N ASP A 43 13.09 -6.43 0.75
CA ASP A 43 12.33 -7.68 0.58
C ASP A 43 10.83 -7.42 0.72
N ILE A 44 10.25 -6.78 -0.29
CA ILE A 44 8.83 -6.39 -0.32
C ILE A 44 7.91 -7.62 -0.23
N LEU A 45 8.31 -8.74 -0.81
CA LEU A 45 7.53 -9.98 -0.79
C LEU A 45 7.77 -10.84 0.47
N GLU A 46 8.74 -10.45 1.31
CA GLU A 46 9.13 -11.14 2.53
C GLU A 46 9.49 -12.61 2.33
N ARG A 47 10.18 -12.91 1.22
CA ARG A 47 10.55 -14.27 0.80
C ARG A 47 12.05 -14.53 0.83
N LEU A 48 12.87 -13.50 0.92
CA LEU A 48 14.31 -13.67 0.93
C LEU A 48 14.78 -14.33 2.25
N PRO A 49 15.76 -15.24 2.17
CA PRO A 49 16.35 -15.85 3.35
C PRO A 49 17.11 -14.82 4.19
N GLY A 50 17.35 -15.15 5.43
CA GLY A 50 18.14 -14.32 6.34
C GLY A 50 17.31 -13.57 7.37
N ARG A 51 18.04 -12.89 8.27
CA ARG A 51 17.45 -12.09 9.34
C ARG A 51 16.77 -10.86 8.75
N GLY A 52 15.45 -10.76 8.95
CA GLY A 52 14.69 -9.57 8.55
C GLY A 52 14.98 -8.38 9.47
N MET A 53 15.24 -7.23 8.86
CA MET A 53 15.32 -5.91 9.49
C MET A 53 14.16 -5.09 8.99
N TYR A 54 13.50 -4.32 9.84
CA TYR A 54 12.27 -3.62 9.47
C TYR A 54 12.44 -2.11 9.65
N VAL A 55 11.99 -1.35 8.66
CA VAL A 55 11.98 0.12 8.65
C VAL A 55 10.57 0.59 8.34
N SER A 56 10.09 1.65 9.00
CA SER A 56 8.79 2.26 8.69
C SER A 56 8.71 2.62 7.21
N ALA A 57 7.56 2.32 6.60
CA ALA A 57 7.34 2.51 5.16
C ALA A 57 7.10 3.99 4.84
N THR A 58 8.07 4.84 5.17
CA THR A 58 8.12 6.27 4.80
C THR A 58 9.48 6.59 4.20
N ARG A 59 9.52 7.52 3.24
CA ARG A 59 10.78 7.93 2.61
C ARG A 59 11.77 8.43 3.66
N ALA A 60 11.33 9.30 4.58
CA ALA A 60 12.16 9.85 5.64
C ALA A 60 12.79 8.77 6.53
N ALA A 61 12.04 7.73 6.91
CA ALA A 61 12.57 6.64 7.72
C ALA A 61 13.60 5.78 6.95
N ILE A 62 13.38 5.55 5.65
CA ILE A 62 14.33 4.76 4.83
C ILE A 62 15.59 5.57 4.55
N ASP A 63 15.50 6.86 4.25
CA ASP A 63 16.65 7.74 4.07
C ASP A 63 17.46 7.90 5.38
N ALA A 64 16.80 7.91 6.53
CA ALA A 64 17.44 7.91 7.85
C ALA A 64 18.06 6.56 8.23
N ALA A 65 17.68 5.46 7.56
CA ALA A 65 18.20 4.12 7.80
C ALA A 65 19.61 3.97 7.18
N GLY A 66 20.60 4.56 7.83
CA GLY A 66 21.98 4.53 7.38
C GLY A 66 22.69 3.21 7.68
N ARG A 67 23.98 3.15 7.28
CA ARG A 67 24.85 1.98 7.50
C ARG A 67 24.89 1.55 8.98
N LYS A 68 24.88 2.50 9.91
CA LYS A 68 24.97 2.24 11.36
C LYS A 68 23.75 1.45 11.88
N GLU A 69 22.56 1.86 11.49
CA GLU A 69 21.28 1.24 11.88
C GLU A 69 21.20 -0.18 11.35
N PHE A 70 21.48 -0.36 10.05
CA PHE A 70 21.49 -1.68 9.43
C PHE A 70 22.59 -2.59 9.97
N ALA A 71 23.84 -2.11 10.16
CA ALA A 71 24.93 -2.90 10.71
C ALA A 71 24.62 -3.39 12.14
N ARG A 72 24.03 -2.52 12.98
CA ARG A 72 23.59 -2.88 14.33
C ARG A 72 22.50 -3.96 14.30
N ALA A 73 21.52 -3.84 13.41
CA ALA A 73 20.41 -4.77 13.29
C ALA A 73 20.87 -6.13 12.70
N ALA A 74 21.73 -6.09 11.69
CA ALA A 74 22.30 -7.27 11.05
C ALA A 74 23.34 -7.99 11.95
N LYS A 75 23.97 -7.27 12.91
CA LYS A 75 25.16 -7.69 13.67
C LYS A 75 26.35 -8.01 12.75
N ALA A 76 26.49 -7.30 11.66
CA ALA A 76 27.54 -7.46 10.65
C ALA A 76 27.81 -6.12 9.96
N GLN A 77 28.97 -6.01 9.30
CA GLN A 77 29.20 -4.88 8.41
C GLN A 77 28.34 -5.02 7.15
N VAL A 78 27.72 -3.92 6.71
CA VAL A 78 26.85 -3.89 5.55
C VAL A 78 27.15 -2.68 4.67
N THR A 79 26.83 -2.80 3.40
CA THR A 79 26.78 -1.71 2.42
C THR A 79 25.33 -1.33 2.20
N VAL A 80 25.01 -0.04 2.25
CA VAL A 80 23.65 0.49 1.97
C VAL A 80 23.70 1.21 0.64
N PRO A 81 22.88 0.81 -0.36
CA PRO A 81 22.78 1.53 -1.63
C PRO A 81 22.34 2.98 -1.42
N ALA A 82 22.92 3.90 -2.19
CA ALA A 82 22.58 5.33 -2.07
C ALA A 82 21.16 5.65 -2.53
N ASP A 83 20.59 4.83 -3.42
CA ASP A 83 19.25 4.94 -3.97
C ASP A 83 18.25 3.97 -3.33
N LEU A 84 18.51 3.51 -2.10
CA LEU A 84 17.71 2.48 -1.42
C LEU A 84 16.22 2.87 -1.32
N ALA A 85 15.91 4.14 -1.02
CA ALA A 85 14.53 4.61 -0.92
C ALA A 85 13.83 4.59 -2.30
N ASP A 86 14.54 4.99 -3.36
CA ASP A 86 14.01 4.95 -4.73
C ASP A 86 13.78 3.51 -5.20
N GLU A 87 14.66 2.59 -4.82
CA GLU A 87 14.49 1.17 -5.11
C GLU A 87 13.25 0.61 -4.42
N VAL A 88 13.06 0.90 -3.13
CA VAL A 88 11.86 0.50 -2.37
C VAL A 88 10.60 1.03 -3.03
N GLU A 89 10.56 2.32 -3.41
CA GLU A 89 9.41 2.91 -4.08
C GLU A 89 9.11 2.20 -5.41
N ARG A 90 10.11 2.01 -6.28
CA ARG A 90 9.95 1.29 -7.56
C ARG A 90 9.38 -0.12 -7.36
N MET A 91 9.90 -0.85 -6.35
CA MET A 91 9.42 -2.20 -6.02
C MET A 91 7.97 -2.20 -5.52
N LEU A 92 7.58 -1.22 -4.66
CA LEU A 92 6.21 -1.08 -4.17
C LEU A 92 5.24 -0.71 -5.30
N VAL A 93 5.60 0.24 -6.17
CA VAL A 93 4.82 0.59 -7.36
C VAL A 93 4.55 -0.66 -8.19
N ARG A 94 5.59 -1.39 -8.54
CA ARG A 94 5.46 -2.64 -9.31
C ARG A 94 4.55 -3.64 -8.60
N ARG A 95 4.72 -3.81 -7.29
CA ARG A 95 3.91 -4.74 -6.50
C ARG A 95 2.43 -4.37 -6.50
N VAL A 96 2.10 -3.09 -6.31
CA VAL A 96 0.71 -2.59 -6.33
C VAL A 96 0.09 -2.79 -7.72
N ILE A 97 0.82 -2.44 -8.80
CA ILE A 97 0.38 -2.67 -10.18
C ILE A 97 0.07 -4.16 -10.42
N ASP A 98 0.97 -5.05 -10.03
CA ASP A 98 0.80 -6.50 -10.23
C ASP A 98 -0.44 -7.03 -9.45
N LEU A 99 -0.67 -6.57 -8.24
CA LEU A 99 -1.84 -6.95 -7.43
C LEU A 99 -3.15 -6.46 -8.05
N ILE A 100 -3.20 -5.20 -8.53
CA ILE A 100 -4.37 -4.66 -9.22
C ILE A 100 -4.63 -5.43 -10.52
N ALA A 101 -3.58 -5.76 -11.28
CA ALA A 101 -3.70 -6.55 -12.51
C ALA A 101 -4.24 -7.97 -12.21
N LEU A 102 -3.82 -8.60 -11.13
CA LEU A 102 -4.37 -9.89 -10.68
C LEU A 102 -5.83 -9.75 -10.25
N ALA A 103 -6.17 -8.70 -9.49
CA ALA A 103 -7.56 -8.41 -9.11
C ALA A 103 -8.46 -8.19 -10.34
N ARG A 104 -7.96 -7.50 -11.37
CA ARG A 104 -8.66 -7.33 -12.65
C ARG A 104 -8.91 -8.67 -13.34
N LYS A 105 -7.90 -9.52 -13.44
CA LYS A 105 -8.04 -10.87 -14.03
C LYS A 105 -9.05 -11.73 -13.26
N ALA A 106 -9.15 -11.54 -11.95
CA ALA A 106 -10.11 -12.22 -11.09
C ALA A 106 -11.54 -11.59 -11.12
N GLY A 107 -11.76 -10.53 -11.93
CA GLY A 107 -13.05 -9.84 -12.01
C GLY A 107 -13.35 -8.93 -10.80
N LEU A 108 -12.37 -8.68 -9.92
CA LEU A 108 -12.52 -7.87 -8.71
C LEU A 108 -12.19 -6.38 -8.93
N ALA A 109 -11.57 -6.00 -10.06
CA ALA A 109 -11.17 -4.64 -10.33
C ALA A 109 -11.77 -4.11 -11.63
N ILE A 110 -12.27 -2.89 -11.59
CA ILE A 110 -12.83 -2.15 -12.73
C ILE A 110 -12.17 -0.78 -12.86
N CYS A 111 -12.20 -0.18 -14.06
CA CYS A 111 -11.68 1.16 -14.28
C CYS A 111 -12.58 1.97 -15.23
N GLY A 112 -12.44 3.29 -15.14
CA GLY A 112 -13.19 4.29 -15.89
C GLY A 112 -14.34 4.90 -15.08
N PHE A 113 -14.57 6.20 -15.29
CA PHE A 113 -15.46 7.01 -14.46
C PHE A 113 -16.87 6.41 -14.29
N GLU A 114 -17.57 6.11 -15.39
CA GLU A 114 -18.95 5.62 -15.34
C GLU A 114 -19.07 4.26 -14.63
N LYS A 115 -18.12 3.34 -14.88
CA LYS A 115 -18.11 2.03 -14.23
C LYS A 115 -17.84 2.13 -12.74
N VAL A 116 -16.86 2.96 -12.35
CA VAL A 116 -16.52 3.19 -10.95
C VAL A 116 -17.69 3.85 -10.25
N LYS A 117 -18.32 4.87 -10.83
CA LYS A 117 -19.50 5.53 -10.29
C LYS A 117 -20.65 4.55 -10.04
N ALA A 118 -20.98 3.73 -11.05
CA ALA A 118 -22.02 2.71 -10.92
C ALA A 118 -21.70 1.69 -9.80
N GLN A 119 -20.42 1.38 -9.58
CA GLN A 119 -20.00 0.47 -8.50
C GLN A 119 -20.10 1.15 -7.13
N LEU A 120 -19.81 2.46 -7.05
CA LEU A 120 -20.00 3.25 -5.81
C LEU A 120 -21.50 3.35 -5.46
N ASP A 121 -22.38 3.54 -6.46
CA ASP A 121 -23.82 3.56 -6.22
C ASP A 121 -24.32 2.23 -5.63
N LYS A 122 -23.78 1.09 -6.07
CA LYS A 122 -24.05 -0.22 -5.47
C LYS A 122 -23.52 -0.33 -4.03
N ALA A 123 -22.40 0.32 -3.73
CA ALA A 123 -21.79 0.25 -2.39
C ALA A 123 -22.66 0.89 -1.30
N GLN A 124 -23.69 1.67 -1.64
CA GLN A 124 -24.70 2.16 -0.70
C GLN A 124 -25.52 1.03 -0.07
N PHE A 125 -25.68 -0.08 -0.79
CA PHE A 125 -26.49 -1.23 -0.37
C PHE A 125 -25.66 -2.49 -0.11
N ASP A 126 -24.42 -2.55 -0.64
CA ASP A 126 -23.51 -3.68 -0.50
C ASP A 126 -22.10 -3.18 -0.17
N SER A 127 -21.72 -3.26 1.11
CA SER A 127 -20.40 -2.85 1.60
C SER A 127 -19.22 -3.62 0.95
N ARG A 128 -19.50 -4.74 0.26
CA ARG A 128 -18.50 -5.51 -0.46
C ARG A 128 -18.28 -5.03 -1.89
N ALA A 129 -19.15 -4.18 -2.41
CA ALA A 129 -19.07 -3.68 -3.78
C ALA A 129 -17.78 -2.90 -4.03
N VAL A 130 -17.33 -2.10 -3.04
CA VAL A 130 -16.07 -1.35 -3.13
C VAL A 130 -15.28 -1.50 -1.83
N ARG A 131 -14.10 -2.10 -1.92
CA ARG A 131 -13.10 -2.20 -0.84
C ARG A 131 -12.01 -1.16 -0.99
N VAL A 132 -11.67 -0.81 -2.26
CA VAL A 132 -10.64 0.17 -2.60
C VAL A 132 -11.13 1.07 -3.71
N LEU A 133 -11.02 2.38 -3.50
CA LEU A 133 -11.15 3.40 -4.55
C LEU A 133 -9.76 3.91 -4.90
N LEU A 134 -9.42 3.85 -6.18
CA LEU A 134 -8.15 4.32 -6.75
C LEU A 134 -8.40 5.53 -7.63
N GLN A 135 -7.62 6.58 -7.42
CA GLN A 135 -7.58 7.74 -8.31
C GLN A 135 -6.13 8.09 -8.63
N ALA A 136 -5.85 8.43 -9.87
CA ALA A 136 -4.52 8.86 -10.27
C ALA A 136 -4.13 10.16 -9.55
N ASP A 137 -2.88 10.27 -9.10
CA ASP A 137 -2.36 11.46 -8.42
C ASP A 137 -2.34 12.69 -9.34
N ASP A 138 -2.02 12.47 -10.62
CA ASP A 138 -2.01 13.45 -11.71
C ASP A 138 -3.40 13.73 -12.33
N GLY A 139 -4.46 13.08 -11.80
CA GLY A 139 -5.84 13.33 -12.22
C GLY A 139 -6.36 14.69 -11.74
N SER A 140 -7.29 15.31 -12.53
CA SER A 140 -7.86 16.60 -12.15
C SER A 140 -8.66 16.54 -10.85
N GLU A 141 -8.47 17.49 -9.95
CA GLU A 141 -9.20 17.59 -8.67
C GLU A 141 -10.73 17.63 -8.88
N ARG A 142 -11.19 18.34 -9.93
CA ARG A 142 -12.61 18.37 -10.29
C ARG A 142 -13.14 16.98 -10.67
N GLY A 143 -12.32 16.14 -11.30
CA GLY A 143 -12.69 14.76 -11.64
C GLY A 143 -12.72 13.87 -10.42
N LYS A 144 -11.71 14.00 -9.55
CA LYS A 144 -11.60 13.25 -8.29
C LYS A 144 -12.77 13.54 -7.35
N ALA A 145 -13.15 14.80 -7.19
CA ALA A 145 -14.23 15.24 -6.30
C ALA A 145 -15.63 14.73 -6.68
N LYS A 146 -15.83 14.20 -7.91
CA LYS A 146 -17.10 13.64 -8.34
C LYS A 146 -17.38 12.22 -7.83
N LEU A 147 -16.38 11.58 -7.26
CA LEU A 147 -16.49 10.22 -6.74
C LEU A 147 -16.27 10.25 -5.23
N TRP A 148 -17.20 9.67 -4.49
CA TRP A 148 -17.12 9.56 -3.04
C TRP A 148 -16.53 8.22 -2.60
N THR A 149 -15.94 8.17 -1.41
CA THR A 149 -15.39 6.94 -0.85
C THR A 149 -16.40 6.31 0.10
N PRO A 150 -16.88 5.08 -0.17
CA PRO A 150 -17.83 4.39 0.71
C PRO A 150 -17.25 4.14 2.11
N THR A 151 -18.12 4.15 3.12
CA THR A 151 -17.74 3.79 4.50
C THR A 151 -17.11 2.39 4.53
N GLY A 152 -15.95 2.27 5.16
CA GLY A 152 -15.18 1.01 5.21
C GLY A 152 -14.30 0.73 3.98
N ALA A 153 -14.46 1.47 2.89
CA ALA A 153 -13.51 1.42 1.77
C ALA A 153 -12.26 2.27 2.05
N ARG A 154 -11.15 1.92 1.40
CA ARG A 154 -9.89 2.67 1.46
C ARG A 154 -9.71 3.46 0.16
N TYR A 155 -9.29 4.71 0.32
CA TYR A 155 -8.95 5.58 -0.80
C TYR A 155 -7.44 5.67 -0.97
N PHE A 156 -6.96 5.56 -2.21
CA PHE A 156 -5.56 5.78 -2.57
C PHE A 156 -5.44 6.64 -3.84
N SER A 157 -4.51 7.60 -3.77
CA SER A 157 -4.08 8.44 -4.89
C SER A 157 -2.55 8.48 -4.89
N CYS A 158 -1.94 7.30 -4.92
CA CYS A 158 -0.48 7.12 -4.84
C CYS A 158 0.11 6.52 -6.12
N LEU A 159 -0.65 6.41 -7.19
CA LEU A 159 -0.21 5.97 -8.51
C LEU A 159 -0.58 7.03 -9.55
N SER A 160 0.30 7.23 -10.54
CA SER A 160 0.00 8.08 -11.69
C SER A 160 -1.03 7.43 -12.62
N SER A 161 -1.60 8.22 -13.54
CA SER A 161 -2.54 7.72 -14.54
C SER A 161 -1.91 6.67 -15.46
N GLU A 162 -0.63 6.79 -15.76
CA GLU A 162 0.14 5.80 -16.53
C GLU A 162 0.35 4.51 -15.73
N GLU A 163 0.78 4.61 -14.48
CA GLU A 163 0.97 3.46 -13.57
C GLU A 163 -0.34 2.68 -13.38
N LEU A 164 -1.47 3.36 -13.16
CA LEU A 164 -2.79 2.73 -13.16
C LEU A 164 -3.12 2.15 -14.54
N GLY A 165 -2.73 2.82 -15.62
CA GLY A 165 -2.85 2.31 -16.98
C GLY A 165 -2.21 0.94 -17.14
N PHE A 166 -0.98 0.76 -16.67
CA PHE A 166 -0.28 -0.54 -16.68
C PHE A 166 -1.08 -1.63 -15.95
N ALA A 167 -1.63 -1.33 -14.77
CA ALA A 167 -2.42 -2.28 -14.00
C ALA A 167 -3.68 -2.75 -14.74
N PHE A 168 -4.32 -1.84 -15.48
CA PHE A 168 -5.53 -2.13 -16.23
C PHE A 168 -5.31 -2.51 -17.70
N GLY A 169 -4.06 -2.57 -18.18
CA GLY A 169 -3.72 -2.86 -19.57
C GLY A 169 -4.21 -1.80 -20.53
N ARG A 170 -4.05 -0.53 -20.16
CA ARG A 170 -4.42 0.67 -20.92
C ARG A 170 -3.27 1.66 -20.91
N GLN A 171 -3.29 2.65 -21.78
CA GLN A 171 -2.31 3.73 -21.80
C GLN A 171 -2.38 4.57 -20.53
N SER A 172 -3.58 4.93 -20.10
CA SER A 172 -3.81 5.68 -18.86
C SER A 172 -5.15 5.33 -18.24
N VAL A 173 -5.25 5.45 -16.92
CA VAL A 173 -6.48 5.27 -16.12
C VAL A 173 -6.49 6.30 -14.99
N ILE A 174 -7.57 7.05 -14.85
CA ILE A 174 -7.73 8.04 -13.78
C ILE A 174 -8.47 7.45 -12.57
N HIS A 175 -9.48 6.60 -12.80
CA HIS A 175 -10.35 6.06 -11.76
C HIS A 175 -10.42 4.54 -11.85
N GLY A 176 -10.22 3.88 -10.71
CA GLY A 176 -10.37 2.45 -10.54
C GLY A 176 -11.07 2.12 -9.23
N ALA A 177 -11.70 0.95 -9.17
CA ALA A 177 -12.28 0.43 -7.94
C ALA A 177 -12.08 -1.08 -7.85
N LEU A 178 -11.86 -1.57 -6.63
CA LEU A 178 -11.75 -2.99 -6.34
C LEU A 178 -12.85 -3.40 -5.35
N SER A 179 -13.54 -4.51 -5.64
CA SER A 179 -14.48 -5.15 -4.74
C SER A 179 -13.76 -5.86 -3.59
N ALA A 180 -14.48 -6.21 -2.52
CA ALA A 180 -13.91 -6.93 -1.39
C ALA A 180 -13.38 -8.31 -1.79
N GLY A 181 -12.18 -8.64 -1.29
CA GLY A 181 -11.50 -9.91 -1.53
C GLY A 181 -10.05 -9.88 -1.07
N ALA A 182 -9.42 -11.03 -0.94
CA ALA A 182 -8.05 -11.15 -0.44
C ALA A 182 -7.03 -10.33 -1.27
N LEU A 183 -7.19 -10.29 -2.60
CA LEU A 183 -6.32 -9.46 -3.46
C LEU A 183 -6.49 -7.98 -3.16
N SER A 184 -7.71 -7.52 -2.90
CA SER A 184 -7.99 -6.13 -2.56
C SER A 184 -7.42 -5.76 -1.19
N ASP A 185 -7.42 -6.67 -0.23
CA ASP A 185 -6.78 -6.47 1.08
C ASP A 185 -5.25 -6.36 0.94
N HIS A 186 -4.63 -7.18 0.09
CA HIS A 186 -3.21 -7.02 -0.25
C HIS A 186 -2.90 -5.71 -0.97
N VAL A 187 -3.80 -5.23 -1.86
CA VAL A 187 -3.65 -3.89 -2.46
C VAL A 187 -3.69 -2.82 -1.37
N VAL A 188 -4.58 -2.93 -0.38
CA VAL A 188 -4.64 -1.98 0.75
C VAL A 188 -3.32 -1.95 1.51
N GLU A 189 -2.73 -3.10 1.82
CA GLU A 189 -1.46 -3.18 2.56
C GLU A 189 -0.32 -2.53 1.77
N GLU A 190 -0.13 -2.93 0.51
CA GLU A 190 1.01 -2.44 -0.28
C GLU A 190 0.83 -0.99 -0.76
N ALA A 191 -0.39 -0.57 -1.10
CA ALA A 191 -0.68 0.83 -1.42
C ALA A 191 -0.53 1.75 -0.21
N SER A 192 -0.77 1.27 1.01
CA SER A 192 -0.50 2.03 2.23
C SER A 192 1.00 2.27 2.43
N LYS A 193 1.85 1.27 2.17
CA LYS A 193 3.31 1.44 2.18
C LYS A 193 3.77 2.42 1.10
N LEU A 194 3.27 2.26 -0.13
CA LEU A 194 3.61 3.15 -1.24
C LEU A 194 3.21 4.60 -0.96
N ARG A 195 2.02 4.80 -0.37
CA ARG A 195 1.57 6.13 0.04
C ARG A 195 2.55 6.78 1.00
N GLY A 196 2.99 6.08 2.04
CA GLY A 196 3.98 6.58 2.99
C GLY A 196 5.35 6.88 2.36
N MET A 197 5.69 6.25 1.22
CA MET A 197 6.90 6.56 0.45
C MET A 197 6.77 7.82 -0.41
N ARG A 198 5.55 8.19 -0.82
CA ARG A 198 5.26 9.31 -1.74
C ARG A 198 4.67 10.54 -1.06
N GLU A 199 4.08 10.39 0.14
CA GLU A 199 3.65 11.53 0.94
C GLU A 199 4.89 12.14 1.61
N ASP A 200 5.18 13.41 1.33
CA ASP A 200 6.15 14.17 2.11
C ASP A 200 5.61 14.36 3.53
N ASP A 201 6.46 14.28 4.56
CA ASP A 201 6.11 14.46 5.98
C ASP A 201 5.41 15.82 6.31
N GLY A 202 5.20 16.66 5.31
CA GLY A 202 4.54 17.97 5.41
C GLY A 202 3.03 17.98 5.14
N SER A 203 2.45 16.92 4.55
CA SER A 203 1.01 16.85 4.31
C SER A 203 0.34 15.84 5.23
N GLN A 204 -0.03 16.26 6.43
CA GLN A 204 -1.05 15.56 7.22
C GLN A 204 -2.35 15.58 6.40
N GLY A 205 -2.58 14.49 5.64
CA GLY A 205 -3.83 14.26 4.94
C GLY A 205 -4.98 14.38 5.93
N THR A 206 -5.82 15.36 5.70
CA THR A 206 -7.06 15.59 6.44
C THR A 206 -7.84 14.27 6.54
N ALA A 207 -7.80 13.69 7.74
CA ALA A 207 -8.73 12.66 8.15
C ALA A 207 -10.14 13.12 7.81
N GLY A 208 -10.95 12.21 7.23
CA GLY A 208 -12.28 12.47 6.72
C GLY A 208 -13.09 13.39 7.63
N LYS A 209 -13.59 14.47 7.05
CA LYS A 209 -14.67 15.24 7.65
C LYS A 209 -15.90 14.35 7.61
N ASP A 210 -16.27 13.85 8.77
CA ASP A 210 -17.61 13.32 9.01
C ASP A 210 -18.61 14.44 8.71
N ILE A 211 -19.30 14.31 7.57
CA ILE A 211 -20.45 15.18 7.28
C ILE A 211 -21.61 14.53 8.00
N GLU A 212 -21.92 15.06 9.20
CA GLU A 212 -23.20 14.81 9.84
C GLU A 212 -24.34 15.20 8.90
N ALA A 213 -25.18 14.22 8.62
CA ALA A 213 -26.43 14.43 7.90
C ALA A 213 -27.39 15.31 8.74
N ARG A 214 -27.86 16.37 8.12
CA ARG A 214 -29.07 17.09 8.52
C ARG A 214 -30.18 16.78 7.58
#